data_a0d0b706c2475dd9f70b0c672bd04ec2
#
_entry.id   a0d0b706c2475dd9f70b0c672bd04ec2
#
_cell.length_a   1.000
_cell.length_b   1.000
_cell.length_c   1.000
_cell.angle_alpha   90.00
_cell.angle_beta   90.00
_cell.angle_gamma   90.00
#
_symmetry.space_group_name_H-M   'P 1'
#
loop_
_entity.id
_entity.type
_entity.pdbx_description
1 polymer ?
#
loop_
_entity_poly.entity_id
_entity_poly.type
_entity_poly.pdbx_seq_one_letter_code
_entity_poly.pdbx_strand_id
1 'polypeptide(L)'
;MILTLIEPDFDLDNDETESYTLDLIEWDSDAATTSMGTNAAVALANAAFDPEPSSFRETGDSTGIFQVVIEIPDTLDGNLLDRGEMIELEYTDWGPAGADYVGQDDEDIGLTVYTSNFGATVELDQKVYTWTDKVYITIVAPDHNFDSGLVDEIGNTASDPIKVSTRGNELTKYKLVESGADTGIFIGEVTLSGMKHDADGNGVDDITGSQASRTSATLSGPTDGQLATTDNDGLTVSFEFSEDETVVGSALIRWNIGEVQWLEASYPASGTGVVRVIDADMNLDPESVDNFAVDIWSDSDAGGIDLTVTETNEATGI
;
A
#
# COMPACT_ATOMS: atom_id res chain seq x y z
N MET A 1 -21.47 3.34 -8.68
CA MET A 1 -21.79 3.07 -10.12
C MET A 1 -23.05 3.84 -10.53
N ILE A 2 -23.13 4.34 -11.78
CA ILE A 2 -24.38 4.92 -12.31
C ILE A 2 -25.06 3.83 -13.13
N LEU A 3 -26.26 3.46 -12.72
CA LEU A 3 -27.12 2.53 -13.46
C LEU A 3 -28.14 3.33 -14.25
N THR A 4 -28.26 3.02 -15.54
CA THR A 4 -29.17 3.69 -16.45
C THR A 4 -30.08 2.65 -17.09
N LEU A 5 -31.39 2.80 -16.91
CA LEU A 5 -32.44 2.05 -17.60
C LEU A 5 -33.04 2.94 -18.70
N ILE A 6 -33.05 2.44 -19.90
CA ILE A 6 -33.71 3.12 -21.06
C ILE A 6 -34.97 2.32 -21.39
N GLU A 7 -36.09 2.84 -20.96
CA GLU A 7 -37.38 2.18 -21.11
C GLU A 7 -38.47 3.24 -21.47
N PRO A 8 -38.68 3.47 -22.75
CA PRO A 8 -39.62 4.48 -23.22
C PRO A 8 -41.09 4.21 -22.80
N ASP A 9 -41.43 2.96 -22.58
CA ASP A 9 -42.79 2.59 -22.19
C ASP A 9 -43.14 2.95 -20.73
N PHE A 10 -42.07 3.31 -19.93
CA PHE A 10 -42.22 3.80 -18.57
C PHE A 10 -42.40 5.32 -18.48
N ASP A 11 -42.23 6.07 -19.56
CA ASP A 11 -42.64 7.48 -19.69
C ASP A 11 -44.16 7.56 -19.89
N LEU A 12 -44.86 7.61 -18.77
CA LEU A 12 -46.35 7.57 -18.74
C LEU A 12 -46.98 8.97 -18.79
N ASP A 13 -46.24 10.01 -18.40
CA ASP A 13 -46.71 11.39 -18.37
C ASP A 13 -45.59 12.35 -18.85
N ASN A 14 -45.69 12.84 -20.05
CA ASN A 14 -44.73 13.73 -20.70
C ASN A 14 -44.56 15.11 -20.02
N ASP A 15 -45.33 15.39 -19.00
CA ASP A 15 -45.29 16.66 -18.26
C ASP A 15 -44.74 16.49 -16.82
N GLU A 16 -44.43 15.26 -16.37
CA GLU A 16 -43.91 14.94 -15.04
C GLU A 16 -42.82 13.85 -15.13
N THR A 17 -41.82 13.90 -14.24
CA THR A 17 -40.78 12.86 -14.14
C THR A 17 -41.26 11.68 -13.34
N GLU A 18 -41.13 10.48 -13.89
CA GLU A 18 -41.49 9.23 -13.22
C GLU A 18 -40.35 8.69 -12.36
N SER A 19 -40.72 7.79 -11.43
CA SER A 19 -39.78 7.07 -10.58
C SER A 19 -40.21 5.62 -10.40
N TYR A 20 -39.27 4.70 -10.53
CA TYR A 20 -39.48 3.28 -10.40
C TYR A 20 -38.51 2.65 -9.37
N THR A 21 -38.93 1.60 -8.74
CA THR A 21 -38.17 0.92 -7.72
C THR A 21 -37.05 0.04 -8.31
N LEU A 22 -36.01 -0.24 -7.55
CA LEU A 22 -34.87 -1.03 -8.00
C LEU A 22 -35.17 -2.55 -8.08
N ASP A 23 -36.35 -3.00 -7.65
CA ASP A 23 -36.79 -4.39 -7.79
C ASP A 23 -37.04 -4.82 -9.25
N LEU A 24 -36.97 -3.87 -10.17
CA LEU A 24 -36.95 -4.15 -11.61
C LEU A 24 -35.68 -4.82 -12.09
N ILE A 25 -34.60 -4.71 -11.32
CA ILE A 25 -33.26 -5.24 -11.67
C ILE A 25 -32.92 -6.41 -10.76
N GLU A 26 -32.57 -7.51 -11.38
CA GLU A 26 -31.93 -8.64 -10.72
C GLU A 26 -30.43 -8.51 -10.81
N TRP A 27 -29.76 -8.79 -9.70
CA TRP A 27 -28.31 -8.86 -9.58
C TRP A 27 -27.94 -10.33 -9.45
N ASP A 28 -27.05 -10.80 -10.31
CA ASP A 28 -26.47 -12.13 -10.24
C ASP A 28 -24.94 -12.06 -10.21
N SER A 29 -24.35 -12.69 -9.20
CA SER A 29 -22.91 -12.79 -8.99
C SER A 29 -22.59 -14.06 -8.19
N ASP A 30 -21.30 -14.43 -8.08
CA ASP A 30 -20.90 -15.58 -7.25
C ASP A 30 -21.25 -15.36 -5.77
N ALA A 31 -21.26 -14.09 -5.31
CA ALA A 31 -21.65 -13.74 -3.95
C ALA A 31 -23.14 -13.97 -3.68
N ALA A 32 -24.02 -13.54 -4.61
CA ALA A 32 -25.47 -13.70 -4.45
C ALA A 32 -26.23 -13.43 -5.75
N THR A 33 -27.38 -14.10 -5.89
CA THR A 33 -28.46 -13.74 -6.83
C THR A 33 -29.57 -13.08 -6.04
N THR A 34 -29.83 -11.79 -6.30
CA THR A 34 -30.83 -11.03 -5.54
C THR A 34 -31.44 -9.90 -6.37
N SER A 35 -32.71 -9.53 -6.06
CA SER A 35 -33.26 -8.29 -6.59
C SER A 35 -32.59 -7.07 -5.91
N MET A 36 -32.29 -6.05 -6.66
CA MET A 36 -31.73 -4.79 -6.13
C MET A 36 -32.77 -3.98 -5.32
N GLY A 37 -34.03 -4.34 -5.38
CA GLY A 37 -35.09 -3.83 -4.51
C GLY A 37 -35.68 -4.90 -3.61
N THR A 38 -36.42 -4.49 -2.58
CA THR A 38 -37.15 -5.43 -1.74
C THR A 38 -38.55 -5.58 -2.27
N ASN A 39 -38.96 -6.80 -2.56
CA ASN A 39 -40.35 -7.15 -2.98
C ASN A 39 -41.35 -7.07 -1.79
N ALA A 40 -41.31 -6.01 -0.99
CA ALA A 40 -42.25 -5.77 0.09
C ALA A 40 -43.32 -4.77 -0.38
N ALA A 41 -44.50 -4.78 0.23
CA ALA A 41 -45.60 -3.89 -0.07
C ALA A 41 -45.27 -2.37 0.00
N VAL A 42 -44.06 -2.04 0.44
CA VAL A 42 -43.37 -0.77 0.25
C VAL A 42 -42.03 -1.18 -0.31
N ALA A 43 -41.83 -1.08 -1.60
CA ALA A 43 -40.57 -1.41 -2.26
C ALA A 43 -39.47 -0.46 -1.76
N LEU A 44 -38.65 -0.97 -0.88
CA LEU A 44 -37.45 -0.31 -0.43
C LEU A 44 -36.28 -0.91 -1.23
N ALA A 45 -35.36 -0.07 -1.65
CA ALA A 45 -34.12 -0.56 -2.21
C ALA A 45 -33.39 -1.47 -1.20
N ASN A 46 -32.69 -2.47 -1.69
CA ASN A 46 -31.81 -3.25 -0.83
C ASN A 46 -30.71 -2.32 -0.31
N ALA A 47 -30.63 -2.19 1.01
CA ALA A 47 -29.73 -1.25 1.67
C ALA A 47 -28.23 -1.51 1.38
N ALA A 48 -27.89 -2.71 0.88
CA ALA A 48 -26.51 -3.01 0.48
C ALA A 48 -26.04 -2.19 -0.71
N PHE A 49 -26.95 -1.71 -1.56
CA PHE A 49 -26.61 -0.93 -2.77
C PHE A 49 -26.62 0.59 -2.54
N ASP A 50 -27.04 1.06 -1.37
CA ASP A 50 -27.14 2.48 -0.96
C ASP A 50 -27.53 3.45 -2.10
N PRO A 51 -28.72 3.24 -2.73
CA PRO A 51 -29.07 3.94 -3.94
C PRO A 51 -29.43 5.42 -3.71
N GLU A 52 -28.86 6.29 -4.54
CA GLU A 52 -29.12 7.73 -4.56
C GLU A 52 -29.57 8.22 -5.97
N PRO A 53 -30.79 8.69 -6.16
CA PRO A 53 -31.94 8.63 -5.24
C PRO A 53 -32.36 7.20 -4.93
N SER A 54 -33.20 6.97 -3.92
CA SER A 54 -33.66 5.65 -3.47
C SER A 54 -34.46 4.82 -4.50
N SER A 55 -34.62 5.35 -5.71
CA SER A 55 -35.33 4.75 -6.83
C SER A 55 -34.75 5.22 -8.16
N PHE A 56 -34.95 4.48 -9.22
CA PHE A 56 -34.76 5.02 -10.58
C PHE A 56 -35.58 6.28 -10.75
N ARG A 57 -34.95 7.33 -11.20
CA ARG A 57 -35.62 8.58 -11.51
C ARG A 57 -35.37 8.95 -12.95
N GLU A 58 -36.40 9.37 -13.61
CA GLU A 58 -36.31 9.87 -14.97
C GLU A 58 -35.46 11.13 -15.05
N THR A 59 -34.66 11.25 -16.10
CA THR A 59 -33.69 12.34 -16.28
C THR A 59 -34.33 13.67 -16.73
N GLY A 60 -35.56 13.65 -17.10
CA GLY A 60 -36.40 14.81 -17.51
C GLY A 60 -37.83 14.37 -17.73
N ASP A 61 -38.74 15.31 -17.95
CA ASP A 61 -40.21 15.08 -17.96
C ASP A 61 -40.72 14.17 -19.10
N SER A 62 -39.91 13.82 -20.08
CA SER A 62 -40.30 12.93 -21.19
C SER A 62 -39.07 12.40 -21.89
N THR A 63 -38.30 11.56 -21.21
CA THR A 63 -37.07 11.00 -21.75
C THR A 63 -37.10 9.50 -21.90
N GLY A 64 -37.90 8.80 -21.09
CA GLY A 64 -37.86 7.33 -20.96
C GLY A 64 -36.47 6.84 -20.52
N ILE A 65 -35.65 7.70 -19.89
CA ILE A 65 -34.31 7.37 -19.40
C ILE A 65 -34.25 7.56 -17.89
N PHE A 66 -34.08 6.49 -17.18
CA PHE A 66 -34.11 6.45 -15.72
C PHE A 66 -32.67 6.20 -15.17
N GLN A 67 -32.29 6.94 -14.15
CA GLN A 67 -30.95 6.81 -13.55
C GLN A 67 -31.03 6.69 -12.04
N VAL A 68 -30.05 5.96 -11.52
CA VAL A 68 -29.77 5.86 -10.09
C VAL A 68 -28.24 5.67 -9.90
N VAL A 69 -27.71 6.24 -8.85
CA VAL A 69 -26.33 5.93 -8.40
C VAL A 69 -26.44 4.83 -7.36
N ILE A 70 -25.65 3.79 -7.50
CA ILE A 70 -25.57 2.69 -6.54
C ILE A 70 -24.14 2.51 -6.07
N GLU A 71 -23.97 2.04 -4.84
CA GLU A 71 -22.73 1.48 -4.34
C GLU A 71 -22.62 0.00 -4.75
N ILE A 72 -21.41 -0.43 -5.12
CA ILE A 72 -21.12 -1.87 -5.28
C ILE A 72 -20.76 -2.36 -3.88
N PRO A 73 -21.55 -3.27 -3.29
CA PRO A 73 -21.33 -3.67 -1.91
C PRO A 73 -20.12 -4.60 -1.77
N ASP A 74 -19.43 -4.53 -0.64
CA ASP A 74 -18.37 -5.48 -0.31
C ASP A 74 -18.88 -6.88 -0.07
N THR A 75 -20.12 -6.99 0.44
CA THR A 75 -20.75 -8.27 0.77
C THR A 75 -22.23 -8.26 0.40
N LEU A 76 -22.71 -9.36 -0.18
CA LEU A 76 -24.12 -9.63 -0.41
C LEU A 76 -24.52 -10.95 0.25
N ASP A 77 -25.65 -10.94 0.96
CA ASP A 77 -26.19 -12.11 1.69
C ASP A 77 -25.18 -12.80 2.62
N GLY A 78 -24.18 -12.04 3.08
CA GLY A 78 -23.11 -12.53 3.97
C GLY A 78 -21.91 -13.15 3.25
N ASN A 79 -21.89 -13.14 1.93
CA ASN A 79 -20.75 -13.55 1.12
C ASN A 79 -19.98 -12.32 0.62
N LEU A 80 -18.66 -12.44 0.54
CA LEU A 80 -17.78 -11.42 -0.01
C LEU A 80 -17.97 -11.35 -1.54
N LEU A 81 -17.95 -10.15 -2.09
CA LEU A 81 -17.87 -9.93 -3.52
C LEU A 81 -16.38 -9.91 -3.91
N ASP A 82 -15.94 -10.91 -4.67
CA ASP A 82 -14.54 -11.08 -5.02
C ASP A 82 -14.05 -10.08 -6.07
N ARG A 83 -12.73 -9.87 -6.13
CA ARG A 83 -12.10 -9.07 -7.17
C ARG A 83 -12.10 -9.80 -8.49
N GLY A 84 -12.48 -9.09 -9.57
CA GLY A 84 -12.61 -9.66 -10.90
C GLY A 84 -13.86 -10.53 -11.08
N GLU A 85 -14.76 -10.51 -10.10
CA GLU A 85 -16.01 -11.24 -10.15
C GLU A 85 -16.93 -10.67 -11.23
N MET A 86 -17.57 -11.55 -11.95
CA MET A 86 -18.59 -11.19 -12.93
C MET A 86 -19.91 -10.84 -12.23
N ILE A 87 -20.47 -9.73 -12.59
CA ILE A 87 -21.79 -9.30 -12.14
C ILE A 87 -22.69 -9.20 -13.38
N GLU A 88 -23.79 -9.90 -13.35
CA GLU A 88 -24.83 -9.78 -14.35
C GLU A 88 -26.03 -9.02 -13.75
N LEU A 89 -26.46 -7.98 -14.45
CA LEU A 89 -27.67 -7.24 -14.11
C LEU A 89 -28.70 -7.57 -15.17
N GLU A 90 -29.88 -7.99 -14.75
CA GLU A 90 -30.94 -8.38 -15.64
C GLU A 90 -32.19 -7.52 -15.40
N TYR A 91 -32.78 -7.05 -16.48
CA TYR A 91 -34.09 -6.39 -16.53
C TYR A 91 -34.99 -7.18 -17.44
N THR A 92 -36.16 -7.57 -16.93
CA THR A 92 -37.19 -8.22 -17.75
C THR A 92 -38.17 -7.16 -18.32
N ASP A 93 -38.13 -6.97 -19.62
CA ASP A 93 -39.08 -6.13 -20.35
C ASP A 93 -40.38 -6.90 -20.56
N TRP A 94 -41.40 -6.51 -19.82
CA TRP A 94 -42.75 -7.11 -19.90
C TRP A 94 -43.63 -6.49 -20.99
N GLY A 95 -43.09 -5.63 -21.83
CA GLY A 95 -43.82 -4.87 -22.84
C GLY A 95 -44.44 -3.57 -22.31
N PRO A 96 -45.37 -2.97 -23.03
CA PRO A 96 -45.85 -1.62 -22.74
C PRO A 96 -46.31 -1.40 -21.30
N ALA A 97 -45.74 -0.40 -20.66
CA ALA A 97 -46.00 -0.01 -19.26
C ALA A 97 -45.68 -1.11 -18.21
N GLY A 98 -44.75 -2.02 -18.51
CA GLY A 98 -44.37 -3.10 -17.60
C GLY A 98 -45.50 -4.10 -17.32
N ALA A 99 -46.46 -4.22 -18.23
CA ALA A 99 -47.58 -5.13 -18.06
C ALA A 99 -47.42 -6.37 -18.95
N ASP A 100 -47.64 -7.53 -18.34
CA ASP A 100 -47.71 -8.79 -19.07
C ASP A 100 -48.98 -8.81 -19.94
N TYR A 101 -48.82 -8.67 -21.25
CA TYR A 101 -49.87 -8.78 -22.25
C TYR A 101 -50.01 -10.22 -22.72
N VAL A 102 -51.21 -10.74 -22.69
CA VAL A 102 -51.50 -12.09 -23.18
C VAL A 102 -51.05 -12.23 -24.64
N GLY A 103 -50.01 -13.03 -24.86
CA GLY A 103 -49.47 -13.32 -26.19
C GLY A 103 -48.33 -12.41 -26.64
N GLN A 104 -47.79 -11.61 -25.77
CA GLN A 104 -46.48 -10.93 -25.92
C GLN A 104 -45.48 -11.69 -25.09
N ASP A 105 -44.35 -12.00 -25.68
CA ASP A 105 -43.23 -12.63 -24.98
C ASP A 105 -42.47 -11.53 -24.20
N ASP A 106 -42.11 -11.81 -22.96
CA ASP A 106 -41.13 -11.05 -22.17
C ASP A 106 -39.73 -11.19 -22.78
N GLU A 107 -38.92 -10.15 -22.66
CA GLU A 107 -37.54 -10.14 -23.12
C GLU A 107 -36.60 -9.78 -21.96
N ASP A 108 -35.66 -10.69 -21.66
CA ASP A 108 -34.65 -10.45 -20.65
C ASP A 108 -33.46 -9.68 -21.26
N ILE A 109 -33.16 -8.52 -20.67
CA ILE A 109 -32.09 -7.64 -21.08
C ILE A 109 -30.98 -7.72 -20.04
N GLY A 110 -29.86 -8.35 -20.38
CA GLY A 110 -28.72 -8.54 -19.51
C GLY A 110 -27.60 -7.52 -19.76
N LEU A 111 -26.96 -7.09 -18.68
CA LEU A 111 -25.74 -6.28 -18.72
C LEU A 111 -24.70 -6.93 -17.81
N THR A 112 -23.53 -7.23 -18.37
CA THR A 112 -22.41 -7.78 -17.60
C THR A 112 -21.39 -6.70 -17.27
N VAL A 113 -20.96 -6.66 -16.01
CA VAL A 113 -19.85 -5.83 -15.52
C VAL A 113 -18.96 -6.69 -14.61
N TYR A 114 -17.73 -6.28 -14.41
CA TYR A 114 -16.79 -6.98 -13.52
C TYR A 114 -16.34 -6.04 -12.42
N THR A 115 -16.13 -6.59 -11.22
CA THR A 115 -15.38 -5.87 -10.18
C THR A 115 -13.94 -5.64 -10.62
N SER A 116 -13.30 -4.59 -10.13
CA SER A 116 -11.91 -4.30 -10.49
C SER A 116 -10.95 -5.36 -9.95
N ASN A 117 -9.89 -5.64 -10.69
CA ASN A 117 -8.81 -6.54 -10.27
C ASN A 117 -7.49 -6.09 -10.92
N PHE A 118 -6.99 -4.95 -10.47
CA PHE A 118 -5.71 -4.41 -10.97
C PHE A 118 -4.51 -5.04 -10.28
N GLY A 119 -4.73 -5.70 -9.14
CA GLY A 119 -3.66 -6.23 -8.33
C GLY A 119 -2.80 -5.14 -7.67
N ALA A 120 -1.63 -5.55 -7.19
CA ALA A 120 -0.71 -4.63 -6.55
C ALA A 120 0.74 -4.91 -6.96
N THR A 121 1.63 -3.91 -6.81
CA THR A 121 3.08 -4.07 -6.95
C THR A 121 3.80 -3.40 -5.80
N VAL A 122 4.95 -3.98 -5.40
CA VAL A 122 5.83 -3.43 -4.37
C VAL A 122 7.17 -3.05 -5.01
N GLU A 123 7.57 -1.80 -4.86
CA GLU A 123 8.84 -1.27 -5.32
C GLU A 123 9.64 -0.68 -4.17
N LEU A 124 10.95 -0.92 -4.19
CA LEU A 124 11.93 -0.33 -3.28
C LEU A 124 12.84 0.57 -4.10
N ASP A 125 13.23 1.71 -3.52
CA ASP A 125 14.09 2.70 -4.19
C ASP A 125 15.48 2.15 -4.54
N GLN A 126 15.95 1.13 -3.80
CA GLN A 126 17.24 0.49 -4.05
C GLN A 126 17.12 -1.05 -4.05
N LYS A 127 18.09 -1.71 -4.66
CA LYS A 127 18.21 -3.19 -4.64
C LYS A 127 19.21 -3.68 -3.61
N VAL A 128 20.07 -2.80 -3.11
CA VAL A 128 21.07 -3.08 -2.08
C VAL A 128 21.12 -1.89 -1.14
N TYR A 129 21.01 -2.15 0.14
CA TYR A 129 21.10 -1.18 1.21
C TYR A 129 22.29 -1.49 2.11
N THR A 130 22.78 -0.49 2.78
CA THR A 130 23.62 -0.65 3.98
C THR A 130 22.71 -0.86 5.20
N TRP A 131 23.28 -1.27 6.29
CA TRP A 131 22.55 -1.65 7.51
C TRP A 131 21.95 -0.49 8.31
N THR A 132 22.17 0.75 7.87
CA THR A 132 21.66 1.99 8.50
C THR A 132 20.91 2.89 7.54
N ASP A 133 20.69 2.44 6.30
CA ASP A 133 20.00 3.23 5.29
C ASP A 133 18.51 3.42 5.59
N LYS A 134 17.94 4.47 5.03
CA LYS A 134 16.50 4.60 4.86
C LYS A 134 16.04 3.83 3.62
N VAL A 135 14.98 3.08 3.78
CA VAL A 135 14.30 2.33 2.73
C VAL A 135 13.04 3.08 2.38
N TYR A 136 12.90 3.51 1.13
CA TYR A 136 11.66 4.09 0.63
C TYR A 136 10.86 2.99 -0.06
N ILE A 137 9.60 2.84 0.38
CA ILE A 137 8.67 1.82 -0.09
C ILE A 137 7.59 2.50 -0.91
N THR A 138 7.35 1.99 -2.10
CA THR A 138 6.23 2.39 -2.96
C THR A 138 5.38 1.17 -3.29
N ILE A 139 4.09 1.26 -3.03
CA ILE A 139 3.11 0.24 -3.42
C ILE A 139 2.12 0.89 -4.38
N VAL A 140 1.97 0.29 -5.56
CA VAL A 140 0.92 0.69 -6.51
C VAL A 140 -0.21 -0.31 -6.35
N ALA A 141 -1.36 0.14 -5.89
CA ALA A 141 -2.53 -0.68 -5.61
C ALA A 141 -3.81 0.12 -5.92
N PRO A 142 -4.19 0.23 -7.22
CA PRO A 142 -5.31 1.08 -7.63
C PRO A 142 -6.64 0.71 -6.98
N ASP A 143 -6.85 -0.58 -6.67
CA ASP A 143 -8.07 -1.06 -6.03
C ASP A 143 -8.21 -0.65 -4.55
N HIS A 144 -7.15 -0.03 -3.98
CA HIS A 144 -7.15 0.49 -2.60
C HIS A 144 -7.29 2.03 -2.55
N ASN A 145 -7.53 2.67 -3.68
CA ASN A 145 -7.97 4.06 -3.76
C ASN A 145 -9.50 4.08 -3.58
N PHE A 146 -9.95 4.12 -2.32
CA PHE A 146 -11.37 4.03 -1.97
C PHE A 146 -12.11 5.36 -2.09
N ASP A 147 -11.41 6.48 -1.86
CA ASP A 147 -12.00 7.82 -1.91
C ASP A 147 -11.13 8.78 -2.72
N SER A 148 -11.54 9.06 -3.95
CA SER A 148 -10.83 10.00 -4.85
C SER A 148 -10.74 11.45 -4.33
N GLY A 149 -11.40 11.78 -3.26
CA GLY A 149 -11.35 13.10 -2.62
C GLY A 149 -10.47 13.17 -1.38
N LEU A 150 -10.01 12.04 -0.85
CA LEU A 150 -9.20 11.91 0.35
C LEU A 150 -7.92 11.14 0.06
N VAL A 151 -6.99 11.21 0.97
CA VAL A 151 -5.75 10.41 0.93
C VAL A 151 -6.00 9.13 1.71
N ASP A 152 -5.92 8.00 1.01
CA ASP A 152 -6.15 6.68 1.59
C ASP A 152 -4.93 6.12 2.32
N GLU A 153 -5.17 5.13 3.18
CA GLU A 153 -4.14 4.43 3.96
C GLU A 153 -4.28 2.91 3.77
N ILE A 154 -3.16 2.20 3.64
CA ILE A 154 -3.12 0.74 3.52
C ILE A 154 -2.17 0.11 4.54
N GLY A 155 -2.30 -1.19 4.75
CA GLY A 155 -1.32 -2.01 5.46
C GLY A 155 -1.48 -2.06 6.97
N ASN A 156 -2.34 -1.25 7.58
CA ASN A 156 -2.53 -1.17 9.02
C ASN A 156 -3.66 -2.07 9.56
N THR A 157 -4.35 -2.78 8.69
CA THR A 157 -5.43 -3.69 9.06
C THR A 157 -4.99 -5.16 9.10
N ALA A 158 -5.88 -6.06 9.41
CA ALA A 158 -5.62 -7.49 9.43
C ALA A 158 -6.02 -8.16 8.12
N SER A 159 -6.86 -7.50 7.32
CA SER A 159 -7.33 -7.98 6.02
C SER A 159 -6.32 -7.71 4.91
N ASP A 160 -5.60 -6.60 5.00
CA ASP A 160 -4.65 -6.13 3.99
C ASP A 160 -3.30 -5.69 4.64
N PRO A 161 -2.62 -6.55 5.39
CA PRO A 161 -1.45 -6.18 6.16
C PRO A 161 -0.22 -5.94 5.26
N ILE A 162 0.53 -4.88 5.57
CA ILE A 162 1.89 -4.73 5.07
C ILE A 162 2.86 -5.19 6.15
N LYS A 163 3.82 -6.02 5.73
CA LYS A 163 4.90 -6.51 6.55
C LYS A 163 6.24 -6.11 5.97
N VAL A 164 7.07 -5.48 6.78
CA VAL A 164 8.47 -5.18 6.44
C VAL A 164 9.38 -6.01 7.35
N SER A 165 10.26 -6.81 6.80
CA SER A 165 11.03 -7.77 7.58
C SER A 165 12.48 -7.92 7.10
N THR A 166 13.35 -8.19 8.08
CA THR A 166 14.72 -8.68 7.93
C THR A 166 14.86 -10.02 8.66
N ARG A 167 16.04 -10.61 8.68
CA ARG A 167 16.24 -11.87 9.41
C ARG A 167 15.99 -11.70 10.91
N GLY A 168 14.88 -12.25 11.38
CA GLY A 168 14.51 -12.28 12.80
C GLY A 168 13.85 -11.01 13.34
N ASN A 169 13.63 -10.00 12.50
CA ASN A 169 12.94 -8.77 12.88
C ASN A 169 11.85 -8.43 11.88
N GLU A 170 10.74 -7.89 12.35
CA GLU A 170 9.62 -7.52 11.49
C GLU A 170 8.79 -6.36 12.03
N LEU A 171 8.28 -5.56 11.11
CA LEU A 171 7.18 -4.63 11.32
C LEU A 171 5.96 -5.24 10.66
N THR A 172 4.91 -5.50 11.42
CA THR A 172 3.66 -6.03 10.91
C THR A 172 2.58 -4.97 10.96
N LYS A 173 1.66 -4.98 10.01
CA LYS A 173 0.64 -3.95 9.87
C LYS A 173 1.25 -2.54 9.79
N TYR A 174 2.29 -2.44 8.97
CA TYR A 174 2.97 -1.16 8.76
C TYR A 174 2.17 -0.31 7.79
N LYS A 175 1.73 0.86 8.22
CA LYS A 175 0.91 1.76 7.43
C LYS A 175 1.71 2.44 6.34
N LEU A 176 1.19 2.46 5.11
CA LEU A 176 1.56 3.36 4.05
C LEU A 176 0.42 4.32 3.76
N VAL A 177 0.75 5.49 3.25
CA VAL A 177 -0.21 6.56 2.96
C VAL A 177 -0.13 6.91 1.48
N GLU A 178 -1.25 7.17 0.88
CA GLU A 178 -1.34 7.55 -0.52
C GLU A 178 -0.55 8.83 -0.81
N SER A 179 0.12 8.90 -1.95
CA SER A 179 0.96 10.03 -2.34
C SER A 179 0.19 11.31 -2.67
N GLY A 180 -1.10 11.18 -2.87
CA GLY A 180 -2.07 12.26 -3.13
C GLY A 180 -3.45 11.64 -3.29
N ALA A 181 -4.52 12.39 -3.13
CA ALA A 181 -5.87 11.89 -3.39
C ALA A 181 -5.96 11.33 -4.83
N ASP A 182 -6.61 10.21 -5.03
CA ASP A 182 -6.89 9.59 -6.33
C ASP A 182 -5.63 9.15 -7.13
N THR A 183 -4.61 8.62 -6.46
CA THR A 183 -3.40 8.13 -7.14
C THR A 183 -3.26 6.61 -7.14
N GLY A 184 -3.80 5.92 -6.14
CA GLY A 184 -3.57 4.49 -5.92
C GLY A 184 -2.09 4.14 -5.71
N ILE A 185 -1.25 5.13 -5.32
CA ILE A 185 0.18 4.99 -5.08
C ILE A 185 0.46 5.30 -3.62
N PHE A 186 0.85 4.30 -2.86
CA PHE A 186 1.09 4.39 -1.43
C PHE A 186 2.58 4.41 -1.13
N ILE A 187 3.00 5.30 -0.24
CA ILE A 187 4.40 5.52 0.09
C ILE A 187 4.64 5.44 1.59
N GLY A 188 5.84 5.01 1.94
CA GLY A 188 6.34 5.01 3.31
C GLY A 188 7.84 4.80 3.36
N GLU A 189 8.43 4.97 4.53
CA GLU A 189 9.85 4.77 4.76
C GLU A 189 10.12 3.96 6.02
N VAL A 190 11.18 3.17 6.02
CA VAL A 190 11.69 2.43 7.17
C VAL A 190 13.17 2.70 7.31
N THR A 191 13.62 3.07 8.50
CA THR A 191 15.05 3.23 8.80
C THR A 191 15.61 1.89 9.26
N LEU A 192 16.65 1.40 8.58
CA LEU A 192 17.41 0.25 9.03
C LEU A 192 18.28 0.68 10.21
N SER A 193 18.27 -0.09 11.28
CA SER A 193 19.13 0.15 12.43
C SER A 193 20.30 -0.81 12.45
N GLY A 194 21.49 -0.27 12.73
CA GLY A 194 22.71 -1.03 12.78
C GLY A 194 22.68 -2.17 13.79
N MET A 195 23.55 -3.12 13.60
CA MET A 195 23.75 -4.27 14.49
C MET A 195 24.94 -4.06 15.40
N LYS A 196 25.02 -4.88 16.45
CA LYS A 196 26.25 -5.04 17.23
C LYS A 196 27.28 -5.78 16.41
N HIS A 197 28.50 -5.32 16.42
CA HIS A 197 29.60 -5.91 15.70
C HIS A 197 30.86 -5.90 16.52
N ASP A 198 31.50 -7.07 16.64
CA ASP A 198 32.81 -7.27 17.21
C ASP A 198 33.80 -7.27 16.04
N ALA A 199 34.42 -6.12 15.77
CA ALA A 199 35.28 -5.93 14.61
C ALA A 199 36.63 -6.60 14.73
N ASP A 200 37.16 -6.75 15.95
CA ASP A 200 38.49 -7.35 16.22
C ASP A 200 38.42 -8.80 16.69
N GLY A 201 37.21 -9.32 16.91
CA GLY A 201 37.00 -10.71 17.32
C GLY A 201 37.30 -11.00 18.78
N ASN A 202 37.37 -9.98 19.64
CA ASN A 202 37.71 -10.14 21.07
C ASN A 202 36.53 -10.56 21.95
N GLY A 203 35.30 -10.64 21.41
CA GLY A 203 34.09 -11.00 22.11
C GLY A 203 33.35 -9.82 22.76
N VAL A 204 33.84 -8.61 22.50
CA VAL A 204 33.19 -7.36 22.93
C VAL A 204 32.74 -6.60 21.68
N ASP A 205 31.49 -6.14 21.67
CA ASP A 205 30.99 -5.36 20.54
C ASP A 205 31.71 -4.00 20.48
N ASP A 206 32.46 -3.74 19.42
CA ASP A 206 33.12 -2.45 19.15
C ASP A 206 32.15 -1.41 18.63
N ILE A 207 31.16 -1.86 17.91
CA ILE A 207 30.12 -1.03 17.33
C ILE A 207 28.80 -1.41 17.96
N THR A 208 28.21 -0.47 18.66
CA THR A 208 26.88 -0.60 19.24
C THR A 208 25.95 0.39 18.57
N GLY A 209 25.50 0.08 17.38
CA GLY A 209 24.45 0.85 16.74
C GLY A 209 23.13 0.82 17.53
N SER A 210 22.30 1.78 17.33
CA SER A 210 20.95 1.80 17.91
C SER A 210 20.16 0.61 17.39
N GLN A 211 20.05 -0.43 18.20
CA GLN A 211 19.25 -1.61 17.88
C GLN A 211 17.83 -1.44 18.40
N ALA A 212 17.04 -0.73 17.66
CA ALA A 212 15.61 -0.71 17.91
C ALA A 212 14.90 -1.55 16.85
N SER A 213 14.66 -2.81 17.13
CA SER A 213 13.67 -3.56 16.38
C SER A 213 12.28 -3.19 16.90
N ARG A 214 11.44 -2.66 16.06
CA ARG A 214 10.02 -2.58 16.37
C ARG A 214 9.32 -3.72 15.67
N THR A 215 8.63 -4.51 16.45
CA THR A 215 7.69 -5.48 15.92
C THR A 215 6.29 -4.90 16.11
N SER A 216 5.50 -4.91 15.05
CA SER A 216 4.05 -4.74 15.11
C SER A 216 3.58 -3.61 16.00
N ALA A 217 4.14 -2.46 15.92
CA ALA A 217 3.42 -1.37 16.52
C ALA A 217 2.14 -1.16 15.71
N THR A 218 1.02 -1.53 16.29
CA THR A 218 -0.27 -1.00 15.87
C THR A 218 -0.07 0.50 15.69
N LEU A 219 -0.24 1.02 14.48
CA LEU A 219 -0.06 2.43 14.13
C LEU A 219 1.37 2.89 13.81
N SER A 220 2.33 2.00 13.53
CA SER A 220 3.61 2.41 12.92
C SER A 220 3.43 2.71 11.44
N GLY A 221 4.14 3.71 10.97
CA GLY A 221 4.12 4.16 9.60
C GLY A 221 3.47 5.54 9.44
N PRO A 222 3.67 6.19 8.34
CA PRO A 222 4.48 5.76 7.18
C PRO A 222 5.98 6.09 7.33
N THR A 223 6.44 6.78 8.41
CA THR A 223 7.80 7.32 8.50
C THR A 223 8.55 6.97 9.80
N ASP A 224 7.90 6.29 10.74
CA ASP A 224 8.45 6.01 12.07
C ASP A 224 8.99 4.58 12.23
N GLY A 225 9.02 3.78 11.13
CA GLY A 225 9.49 2.42 11.15
C GLY A 225 11.01 2.35 11.38
N GLN A 226 11.41 1.50 12.35
CA GLN A 226 12.82 1.15 12.57
C GLN A 226 12.92 -0.37 12.57
N LEU A 227 13.86 -0.91 11.81
CA LEU A 227 14.02 -2.35 11.63
C LEU A 227 15.49 -2.73 11.82
N ALA A 228 15.77 -3.57 12.82
CA ALA A 228 17.12 -4.06 13.05
C ALA A 228 17.55 -5.02 11.93
N THR A 229 18.82 -4.94 11.56
CA THR A 229 19.43 -5.76 10.51
C THR A 229 20.50 -6.68 11.09
N THR A 230 20.90 -7.66 10.30
CA THR A 230 22.03 -8.54 10.59
C THR A 230 22.97 -8.55 9.38
N ASP A 231 24.21 -9.02 9.62
CA ASP A 231 25.17 -9.16 8.53
C ASP A 231 24.64 -10.02 7.37
N ASN A 232 24.86 -9.58 6.15
CA ASN A 232 24.42 -10.26 4.93
C ASN A 232 22.93 -10.65 4.95
N ASP A 233 22.12 -9.70 5.31
CA ASP A 233 20.68 -9.87 5.48
C ASP A 233 19.92 -9.62 4.16
N GLY A 234 18.64 -9.91 4.18
CA GLY A 234 17.67 -9.57 3.15
C GLY A 234 16.53 -8.77 3.74
N LEU A 235 16.14 -7.73 3.03
CA LEU A 235 14.94 -6.96 3.29
C LEU A 235 13.80 -7.51 2.44
N THR A 236 12.64 -7.70 3.05
CA THR A 236 11.43 -8.11 2.37
C THR A 236 10.28 -7.21 2.79
N VAL A 237 9.55 -6.71 1.81
CA VAL A 237 8.29 -6.00 2.01
C VAL A 237 7.20 -6.83 1.33
N SER A 238 6.18 -7.21 2.07
CA SER A 238 5.02 -7.92 1.54
C SER A 238 3.75 -7.15 1.82
N PHE A 239 2.85 -7.16 0.86
CA PHE A 239 1.52 -6.60 0.96
C PHE A 239 0.51 -7.67 0.54
N GLU A 240 -0.36 -8.04 1.46
CA GLU A 240 -1.51 -8.90 1.21
C GLU A 240 -2.66 -7.99 0.80
N PHE A 241 -2.86 -7.88 -0.51
CA PHE A 241 -3.80 -6.91 -1.09
C PHE A 241 -5.18 -7.50 -1.36
N SER A 242 -5.31 -8.79 -1.21
CA SER A 242 -6.57 -9.54 -1.31
C SER A 242 -6.45 -10.82 -0.49
N GLU A 243 -7.56 -11.47 -0.20
CA GLU A 243 -7.58 -12.78 0.41
C GLU A 243 -6.76 -13.76 -0.44
N ASP A 244 -5.76 -14.40 0.19
CA ASP A 244 -4.83 -15.33 -0.46
C ASP A 244 -3.88 -14.73 -1.54
N GLU A 245 -3.88 -13.41 -1.78
CA GLU A 245 -3.01 -12.76 -2.77
C GLU A 245 -2.00 -11.80 -2.10
N THR A 246 -0.72 -12.09 -2.29
CA THR A 246 0.37 -11.30 -1.70
C THR A 246 1.42 -10.92 -2.74
N VAL A 247 1.77 -9.64 -2.79
CA VAL A 247 2.92 -9.17 -3.56
C VAL A 247 4.11 -8.93 -2.66
N VAL A 248 5.31 -9.13 -3.20
CA VAL A 248 6.56 -9.06 -2.44
C VAL A 248 7.61 -8.26 -3.20
N GLY A 249 8.15 -7.26 -2.51
CA GLY A 249 9.38 -6.56 -2.90
C GLY A 249 10.55 -7.03 -2.04
N SER A 250 11.75 -7.13 -2.60
CA SER A 250 12.92 -7.53 -1.85
C SER A 250 14.19 -6.79 -2.28
N ALA A 251 15.10 -6.62 -1.32
CA ALA A 251 16.42 -6.06 -1.52
C ALA A 251 17.46 -6.80 -0.65
N LEU A 252 18.72 -6.56 -0.91
CA LEU A 252 19.82 -7.11 -0.14
C LEU A 252 20.34 -6.05 0.85
N ILE A 253 20.77 -6.50 2.02
CA ILE A 253 21.53 -5.68 2.97
C ILE A 253 22.96 -6.20 2.94
N ARG A 254 23.91 -5.32 2.65
CA ARG A 254 25.33 -5.67 2.45
C ARG A 254 26.23 -4.67 3.15
N TRP A 255 27.39 -5.16 3.50
CA TRP A 255 28.51 -4.34 3.99
C TRP A 255 29.21 -3.71 2.82
N ASN A 256 29.72 -2.51 3.07
CA ASN A 256 30.73 -1.90 2.23
C ASN A 256 32.13 -2.26 2.75
N ILE A 257 33.11 -2.22 1.86
CA ILE A 257 34.49 -2.37 2.26
C ILE A 257 35.04 -0.96 2.54
N GLY A 258 35.37 -0.70 3.79
CA GLY A 258 35.97 0.58 4.20
C GLY A 258 37.32 0.81 3.57
N GLU A 259 37.66 2.08 3.35
CA GLU A 259 38.94 2.52 2.83
C GLU A 259 39.59 3.52 3.79
N VAL A 260 40.87 3.32 4.10
CA VAL A 260 41.68 4.23 4.92
C VAL A 260 42.75 4.89 4.07
N GLN A 261 42.84 6.19 4.13
CA GLN A 261 43.80 6.98 3.35
C GLN A 261 44.52 8.03 4.20
N TRP A 262 45.83 8.19 3.95
CA TRP A 262 46.51 9.40 4.31
C TRP A 262 46.24 10.47 3.23
N LEU A 263 45.94 11.70 3.62
CA LEU A 263 45.70 12.77 2.61
C LEU A 263 46.98 13.15 1.85
N GLU A 264 48.14 12.97 2.47
CA GLU A 264 49.42 13.25 1.85
C GLU A 264 50.30 11.97 1.86
N ALA A 265 51.11 11.80 0.82
CA ALA A 265 51.97 10.66 0.69
C ALA A 265 53.16 10.67 1.70
N SER A 266 53.46 11.84 2.28
CA SER A 266 54.51 12.03 3.29
C SER A 266 54.27 13.26 4.14
N TYR A 267 54.62 13.19 5.39
CA TYR A 267 54.54 14.29 6.36
C TYR A 267 55.91 14.55 6.99
N PRO A 268 56.23 15.81 7.33
CA PRO A 268 57.41 16.11 8.11
C PRO A 268 57.36 15.44 9.49
N ALA A 269 58.49 15.05 10.05
CA ALA A 269 58.55 14.34 11.34
C ALA A 269 57.90 15.07 12.53
N SER A 270 57.72 16.38 12.44
CA SER A 270 57.02 17.20 13.43
C SER A 270 55.70 17.79 12.87
N GLY A 271 55.26 17.29 11.74
CA GLY A 271 54.04 17.76 11.09
C GLY A 271 52.78 17.10 11.63
N THR A 272 51.65 17.63 11.21
CA THR A 272 50.33 17.02 11.47
C THR A 272 49.94 16.16 10.28
N GLY A 273 49.69 14.88 10.52
CA GLY A 273 49.10 13.99 9.53
C GLY A 273 47.56 14.08 9.59
N VAL A 274 46.93 13.89 8.45
CA VAL A 274 45.49 13.78 8.37
C VAL A 274 45.13 12.43 7.75
N VAL A 275 44.35 11.65 8.47
CA VAL A 275 43.79 10.38 8.03
C VAL A 275 42.32 10.60 7.59
N ARG A 276 41.93 9.94 6.57
CA ARG A 276 40.52 9.86 6.14
C ARG A 276 40.10 8.40 6.06
N VAL A 277 38.95 8.11 6.66
CA VAL A 277 38.25 6.84 6.52
C VAL A 277 37.05 7.09 5.65
N ILE A 278 36.78 6.18 4.73
CA ILE A 278 35.58 6.17 3.86
C ILE A 278 34.94 4.83 4.10
N ASP A 279 33.82 4.83 4.80
CA ASP A 279 33.08 3.62 5.12
C ASP A 279 31.59 3.97 5.35
N ALA A 280 30.75 3.63 4.38
CA ALA A 280 29.32 3.92 4.47
C ALA A 280 28.63 3.15 5.60
N ASP A 281 29.21 2.01 6.04
CA ASP A 281 28.63 1.20 7.14
C ASP A 281 28.86 1.85 8.50
N MET A 282 29.79 2.80 8.59
CA MET A 282 30.08 3.55 9.80
C MET A 282 29.19 4.80 9.98
N ASN A 283 28.35 5.11 9.01
CA ASN A 283 27.21 6.02 9.15
C ASN A 283 26.07 5.27 9.86
N LEU A 284 26.10 5.27 11.19
CA LEU A 284 25.16 4.51 12.03
C LEU A 284 23.83 5.22 12.22
N ASP A 285 23.83 6.55 12.14
CA ASP A 285 22.65 7.40 12.25
C ASP A 285 22.69 8.49 11.18
N PRO A 286 21.92 8.35 10.08
CA PRO A 286 21.94 9.31 8.98
C PRO A 286 21.39 10.70 9.34
N GLU A 287 20.98 10.91 10.58
CA GLU A 287 20.48 12.20 11.10
C GLU A 287 21.46 12.83 12.11
N SER A 288 22.61 12.20 12.38
CA SER A 288 23.61 12.64 13.35
C SER A 288 25.02 12.36 12.85
N VAL A 289 25.96 13.19 13.23
CA VAL A 289 27.38 12.98 12.91
C VAL A 289 27.94 11.84 13.78
N ASP A 290 28.37 10.76 13.13
CA ASP A 290 28.97 9.62 13.78
C ASP A 290 30.48 9.77 14.05
N ASN A 291 30.99 8.99 15.02
CA ASN A 291 32.39 8.93 15.32
C ASN A 291 32.77 7.53 15.83
N PHE A 292 34.04 7.15 15.57
CA PHE A 292 34.61 5.89 16.04
C PHE A 292 36.10 5.99 16.16
N ALA A 293 36.75 5.02 16.80
CA ALA A 293 38.17 4.98 17.00
C ALA A 293 38.90 4.23 15.87
N VAL A 294 40.08 4.71 15.51
CA VAL A 294 41.02 4.00 14.63
C VAL A 294 42.41 3.99 15.29
N ASP A 295 43.12 2.89 15.12
CA ASP A 295 44.47 2.75 15.61
C ASP A 295 45.51 3.23 14.58
N ILE A 296 46.45 4.03 15.02
CA ILE A 296 47.55 4.50 14.19
C ILE A 296 48.86 4.13 14.87
N TRP A 297 49.72 3.40 14.18
CA TRP A 297 51.03 2.99 14.68
C TRP A 297 52.13 3.25 13.66
N SER A 298 53.36 3.15 14.11
CA SER A 298 54.55 3.27 13.27
C SER A 298 55.55 2.17 13.59
N ASP A 299 56.55 1.96 12.74
CA ASP A 299 57.64 1.02 12.98
C ASP A 299 58.43 1.31 14.26
N SER A 300 58.49 2.56 14.68
CA SER A 300 59.16 3.00 15.89
C SER A 300 58.29 2.98 17.15
N ASP A 301 56.97 2.90 16.97
CA ASP A 301 55.99 2.81 18.05
C ASP A 301 54.87 1.86 17.62
N ALA A 302 55.07 0.58 17.93
CA ALA A 302 54.10 -0.46 17.60
C ALA A 302 52.90 -0.49 18.56
N GLY A 303 52.91 0.26 19.67
CA GLY A 303 51.77 0.44 20.56
C GLY A 303 50.75 1.40 20.04
N GLY A 304 51.15 2.28 19.12
CA GLY A 304 50.26 3.19 18.43
C GLY A 304 49.53 4.19 19.33
N ILE A 305 48.57 4.84 18.71
CA ILE A 305 47.62 5.75 19.37
C ILE A 305 46.22 5.49 18.85
N ASP A 306 45.23 5.53 19.73
CA ASP A 306 43.83 5.57 19.39
C ASP A 306 43.45 6.99 18.95
N LEU A 307 42.91 7.13 17.74
CA LEU A 307 42.46 8.39 17.21
C LEU A 307 40.97 8.31 16.92
N THR A 308 40.18 9.20 17.52
CA THR A 308 38.78 9.34 17.16
C THR A 308 38.67 10.07 15.84
N VAL A 309 38.06 9.44 14.86
CA VAL A 309 37.62 10.05 13.61
C VAL A 309 36.17 10.46 13.73
N THR A 310 35.79 11.58 13.09
CA THR A 310 34.47 12.15 13.16
C THR A 310 33.99 12.36 11.74
N GLU A 311 32.78 11.95 11.48
CA GLU A 311 32.14 12.07 10.18
C GLU A 311 32.11 13.53 9.71
N THR A 312 32.27 13.75 8.42
CA THR A 312 32.35 15.10 7.84
C THR A 312 31.00 15.80 7.74
N ASN A 313 29.92 15.04 7.73
CA ASN A 313 28.51 15.50 7.77
C ASN A 313 27.62 14.31 8.13
N GLU A 314 26.36 14.55 8.49
CA GLU A 314 25.39 13.62 9.09
C GLU A 314 25.09 12.34 8.30
N ALA A 315 25.42 12.25 7.02
CA ALA A 315 25.10 11.08 6.19
C ALA A 315 26.14 10.83 5.09
N THR A 316 27.42 10.92 5.41
CA THR A 316 28.46 10.79 4.39
C THR A 316 29.24 9.47 4.46
N GLY A 317 29.36 8.89 5.63
CA GLY A 317 30.26 7.75 5.87
C GLY A 317 31.74 8.10 5.60
N ILE A 318 32.15 9.38 5.75
CA ILE A 318 33.51 9.88 5.47
C ILE A 318 34.04 10.65 6.67
#